data_fbc62c0b8956aab4121a723a23b566e1
#
_entry.id   fbc62c0b8956aab4121a723a23b566e1
#
_cell.length_a   1.000
_cell.length_b   1.000
_cell.length_c   1.000
_cell.angle_alpha   90.00
_cell.angle_beta   90.00
_cell.angle_gamma   90.00
#
_symmetry.space_group_name_H-M   'P 1'
#
loop_
_entity.id
_entity.type
_entity.pdbx_description
1 polymer ?
#
loop_
_entity_poly.entity_id
_entity_poly.type
_entity_poly.pdbx_seq_one_letter_code
_entity_poly.pdbx_strand_id
1 'polypeptide(L)'
;MSEIPESYVSEKVKAIARAPKYRGAIFQVEADERGLALIDGKEESLKIYITVDPEKDQIVETRFFTYGGPIFTALADTLCERLQGKAVEYLEKTDVNQLEKELRDDPETPAFSTTSTELQSLQKLIQKLVDSYPEKKAVALAARETMEKVKYRTQTVEGRNEADKEWAALTKEERLQRIADCLHLNVRQALQNDGGDLEIVEMMDDTHVKIRFQGACNGCSASTGGTLYYIEDQLRDNVYYNLSVIPEDAFSAAYNSYYDTVNSSATPTTPEN
;
A
#
# COMPACT_ATOMS: atom_id res chain seq x y z
N MET A 1 -40.73 -30.24 13.76
CA MET A 1 -39.35 -29.85 13.39
C MET A 1 -38.52 -30.03 14.63
N SER A 2 -37.60 -31.01 14.64
CA SER A 2 -36.65 -31.22 15.76
C SER A 2 -35.75 -29.97 15.87
N GLU A 3 -35.70 -29.38 17.05
CA GLU A 3 -34.77 -28.28 17.32
C GLU A 3 -33.34 -28.75 17.07
N ILE A 4 -32.61 -28.01 16.23
CA ILE A 4 -31.21 -28.29 15.95
C ILE A 4 -30.41 -27.84 17.18
N PRO A 5 -29.53 -28.69 17.75
CA PRO A 5 -28.72 -28.31 18.89
C PRO A 5 -27.85 -27.12 18.60
N GLU A 6 -27.64 -26.22 19.56
CA GLU A 6 -26.74 -25.04 19.43
C GLU A 6 -25.32 -25.41 18.98
N SER A 7 -24.85 -26.57 19.35
CA SER A 7 -23.51 -27.11 18.98
C SER A 7 -23.47 -27.77 17.60
N TYR A 8 -24.60 -27.84 16.88
CA TYR A 8 -24.63 -28.49 15.57
C TYR A 8 -23.96 -27.62 14.51
N VAL A 9 -23.10 -28.23 13.70
CA VAL A 9 -22.43 -27.65 12.56
C VAL A 9 -22.33 -28.75 11.48
N SER A 10 -22.69 -28.42 10.24
CA SER A 10 -22.64 -29.33 9.09
C SER A 10 -21.21 -29.86 8.82
N GLU A 11 -21.07 -30.98 8.16
CA GLU A 11 -19.76 -31.52 7.77
C GLU A 11 -19.05 -30.63 6.74
N LYS A 12 -19.80 -29.95 5.86
CA LYS A 12 -19.24 -28.96 4.95
C LYS A 12 -18.59 -27.80 5.70
N VAL A 13 -19.26 -27.25 6.71
CA VAL A 13 -18.68 -26.18 7.55
C VAL A 13 -17.40 -26.66 8.22
N LYS A 14 -17.41 -27.87 8.78
CA LYS A 14 -16.22 -28.45 9.43
C LYS A 14 -15.08 -28.68 8.45
N ALA A 15 -15.39 -29.13 7.23
CA ALA A 15 -14.40 -29.40 6.20
C ALA A 15 -13.71 -28.09 5.74
N ILE A 16 -14.49 -27.04 5.44
CA ILE A 16 -13.96 -25.72 5.05
C ILE A 16 -13.15 -25.11 6.20
N ALA A 17 -13.67 -25.18 7.43
CA ALA A 17 -12.99 -24.62 8.59
C ALA A 17 -11.63 -25.28 8.90
N ARG A 18 -11.45 -26.57 8.56
CA ARG A 18 -10.17 -27.28 8.71
C ARG A 18 -9.12 -26.88 7.69
N ALA A 19 -9.53 -26.49 6.49
CA ALA A 19 -8.63 -26.15 5.39
C ALA A 19 -9.18 -24.97 4.55
N PRO A 20 -9.30 -23.76 5.14
CA PRO A 20 -9.81 -22.60 4.43
C PRO A 20 -8.83 -22.16 3.33
N LYS A 21 -9.35 -21.82 2.15
CA LYS A 21 -8.54 -21.42 0.99
C LYS A 21 -8.11 -19.95 1.03
N TYR A 22 -8.96 -19.08 1.59
CA TYR A 22 -8.80 -17.61 1.53
C TYR A 22 -8.34 -16.99 2.84
N ARG A 23 -7.88 -17.82 3.80
CA ARG A 23 -7.39 -17.30 5.08
C ARG A 23 -6.07 -16.55 4.90
N GLY A 24 -6.02 -15.30 5.35
CA GLY A 24 -4.85 -14.44 5.25
C GLY A 24 -5.21 -12.97 5.45
N ALA A 25 -4.26 -12.09 5.17
CA ALA A 25 -4.42 -10.64 5.20
C ALA A 25 -3.90 -10.04 3.90
N ILE A 26 -4.36 -8.84 3.55
CA ILE A 26 -3.80 -8.01 2.50
C ILE A 26 -3.40 -6.70 3.16
N PHE A 27 -2.19 -6.22 2.88
CA PHE A 27 -1.67 -4.98 3.43
C PHE A 27 -1.89 -3.81 2.45
N GLN A 28 -2.07 -2.60 3.01
CA GLN A 28 -2.30 -1.40 2.19
C GLN A 28 -1.16 -1.18 1.19
N VAL A 29 0.09 -1.38 1.62
CA VAL A 29 1.27 -1.22 0.74
C VAL A 29 1.20 -2.13 -0.48
N GLU A 30 0.80 -3.41 -0.32
CA GLU A 30 0.66 -4.35 -1.43
C GLU A 30 -0.45 -3.93 -2.42
N ALA A 31 -1.53 -3.35 -1.90
CA ALA A 31 -2.61 -2.83 -2.73
C ALA A 31 -2.16 -1.58 -3.49
N ASP A 32 -1.46 -0.66 -2.82
CA ASP A 32 -0.97 0.59 -3.39
C ASP A 32 0.06 0.33 -4.51
N GLU A 33 1.03 -0.56 -4.30
CA GLU A 33 2.01 -0.97 -5.33
C GLU A 33 1.35 -1.52 -6.59
N ARG A 34 0.20 -2.17 -6.44
CA ARG A 34 -0.61 -2.71 -7.54
C ARG A 34 -1.62 -1.71 -8.11
N GLY A 35 -1.72 -0.52 -7.52
CA GLY A 35 -2.70 0.50 -7.85
C GLY A 35 -4.15 0.06 -7.59
N LEU A 36 -4.38 -0.76 -6.58
CA LEU A 36 -5.68 -1.30 -6.23
C LEU A 36 -6.28 -0.57 -5.01
N ALA A 37 -7.58 -0.44 -4.97
CA ALA A 37 -8.28 -0.01 -3.78
C ALA A 37 -8.37 -1.17 -2.79
N LEU A 38 -7.93 -0.98 -1.53
CA LEU A 38 -8.11 -1.93 -0.44
C LEU A 38 -9.34 -1.55 0.37
N ILE A 39 -10.35 -2.42 0.33
CA ILE A 39 -11.50 -2.37 1.23
C ILE A 39 -11.25 -3.38 2.34
N ASP A 40 -11.23 -2.94 3.57
CA ASP A 40 -11.13 -3.84 4.71
C ASP A 40 -12.13 -3.44 5.81
N GLY A 41 -12.58 -4.42 6.54
CA GLY A 41 -13.53 -4.21 7.62
C GLY A 41 -13.46 -5.31 8.65
N LYS A 42 -13.88 -4.98 9.87
CA LYS A 42 -13.94 -5.91 11.00
C LYS A 42 -15.31 -5.85 11.67
N GLU A 43 -15.84 -7.02 12.00
CA GLU A 43 -17.00 -7.18 12.86
C GLU A 43 -16.75 -8.38 13.78
N GLU A 44 -16.87 -8.17 15.07
CA GLU A 44 -16.52 -9.15 16.10
C GLU A 44 -15.11 -9.74 15.91
N SER A 45 -15.02 -11.04 15.68
CA SER A 45 -13.76 -11.78 15.48
C SER A 45 -13.38 -11.96 14.01
N LEU A 46 -14.20 -11.47 13.06
CA LEU A 46 -13.98 -11.62 11.62
C LEU A 46 -13.49 -10.31 11.02
N LYS A 47 -12.40 -10.39 10.26
CA LYS A 47 -11.90 -9.31 9.40
C LYS A 47 -11.83 -9.81 7.95
N ILE A 48 -12.33 -9.01 7.00
CA ILE A 48 -12.27 -9.30 5.56
C ILE A 48 -11.46 -8.21 4.88
N TYR A 49 -10.69 -8.60 3.86
CA TYR A 49 -9.88 -7.78 2.99
C TYR A 49 -10.26 -8.05 1.54
N ILE A 50 -10.51 -7.00 0.78
CA ILE A 50 -10.89 -7.08 -0.63
C ILE A 50 -10.07 -6.04 -1.39
N THR A 51 -9.30 -6.46 -2.39
CA THR A 51 -8.71 -5.53 -3.34
C THR A 51 -9.56 -5.42 -4.59
N VAL A 52 -9.70 -4.19 -5.07
CA VAL A 52 -10.55 -3.85 -6.22
C VAL A 52 -9.74 -3.06 -7.23
N ASP A 53 -9.86 -3.40 -8.51
CA ASP A 53 -9.42 -2.52 -9.59
C ASP A 53 -10.37 -1.31 -9.65
N PRO A 54 -9.91 -0.09 -9.30
CA PRO A 54 -10.80 1.06 -9.14
C PRO A 54 -11.34 1.60 -10.47
N GLU A 55 -10.74 1.25 -11.61
CA GLU A 55 -11.23 1.67 -12.93
C GLU A 55 -12.33 0.75 -13.46
N LYS A 56 -12.23 -0.54 -13.12
CA LYS A 56 -13.17 -1.56 -13.61
C LYS A 56 -14.24 -1.95 -12.61
N ASP A 57 -14.14 -1.46 -11.37
CA ASP A 57 -14.95 -1.88 -10.23
C ASP A 57 -14.94 -3.41 -10.05
N GLN A 58 -13.80 -4.05 -10.34
CA GLN A 58 -13.64 -5.51 -10.31
C GLN A 58 -12.83 -5.95 -9.10
N ILE A 59 -13.36 -6.89 -8.33
CA ILE A 59 -12.67 -7.53 -7.21
C ILE A 59 -11.55 -8.39 -7.76
N VAL A 60 -10.32 -8.10 -7.33
CA VAL A 60 -9.09 -8.78 -7.80
C VAL A 60 -8.70 -9.89 -6.84
N GLU A 61 -8.72 -9.62 -5.53
CA GLU A 61 -8.33 -10.59 -4.52
C GLU A 61 -9.15 -10.39 -3.25
N THR A 62 -9.43 -11.49 -2.58
CA THR A 62 -10.15 -11.51 -1.31
C THR A 62 -9.42 -12.35 -0.29
N ARG A 63 -9.36 -11.92 0.95
CA ARG A 63 -8.80 -12.64 2.09
C ARG A 63 -9.65 -12.39 3.32
N PHE A 64 -9.54 -13.28 4.29
CA PHE A 64 -10.14 -13.06 5.60
C PHE A 64 -9.23 -13.57 6.72
N PHE A 65 -9.43 -12.98 7.87
CA PHE A 65 -8.80 -13.46 9.11
C PHE A 65 -9.85 -13.51 10.23
N THR A 66 -9.86 -14.60 10.97
CA THR A 66 -10.78 -14.77 12.10
C THR A 66 -10.16 -15.59 13.22
N TYR A 67 -10.49 -15.21 14.45
CA TYR A 67 -10.33 -16.01 15.67
C TYR A 67 -11.66 -16.66 16.09
N GLY A 68 -12.74 -16.42 15.33
CA GLY A 68 -14.04 -17.06 15.54
C GLY A 68 -14.03 -18.53 15.19
N GLY A 69 -15.07 -19.23 15.60
CA GLY A 69 -15.23 -20.66 15.39
C GLY A 69 -15.38 -21.08 13.92
N PRO A 70 -15.72 -22.35 13.70
CA PRO A 70 -15.82 -22.92 12.35
C PRO A 70 -16.85 -22.23 11.47
N ILE A 71 -17.92 -21.69 12.06
CA ILE A 71 -19.00 -21.00 11.31
C ILE A 71 -18.45 -19.74 10.63
N PHE A 72 -17.77 -18.84 11.36
CA PHE A 72 -17.15 -17.65 10.77
C PHE A 72 -16.14 -18.01 9.68
N THR A 73 -15.32 -19.04 9.94
CA THR A 73 -14.32 -19.48 8.97
C THR A 73 -14.97 -19.94 7.66
N ALA A 74 -16.00 -20.78 7.74
CA ALA A 74 -16.66 -21.32 6.56
C ALA A 74 -17.46 -20.26 5.80
N LEU A 75 -18.19 -19.38 6.50
CA LEU A 75 -18.91 -18.27 5.90
C LEU A 75 -17.99 -17.31 5.17
N ALA A 76 -16.87 -16.93 5.79
CA ALA A 76 -15.91 -16.01 5.19
C ALA A 76 -15.17 -16.64 4.01
N ASP A 77 -14.77 -17.91 4.09
CA ASP A 77 -14.11 -18.61 2.99
C ASP A 77 -15.04 -18.72 1.77
N THR A 78 -16.31 -19.12 1.99
CA THR A 78 -17.33 -19.20 0.93
C THR A 78 -17.64 -17.83 0.33
N LEU A 79 -17.73 -16.78 1.15
CA LEU A 79 -17.91 -15.41 0.66
C LEU A 79 -16.73 -14.99 -0.22
N CYS A 80 -15.50 -15.18 0.24
CA CYS A 80 -14.29 -14.86 -0.52
C CYS A 80 -14.26 -15.60 -1.87
N GLU A 81 -14.59 -16.89 -1.90
CA GLU A 81 -14.66 -17.68 -3.14
C GLU A 81 -15.68 -17.10 -4.14
N ARG A 82 -16.84 -16.68 -3.66
CA ARG A 82 -17.89 -16.10 -4.52
C ARG A 82 -17.55 -14.72 -5.07
N LEU A 83 -16.81 -13.93 -4.30
CA LEU A 83 -16.46 -12.56 -4.68
C LEU A 83 -15.30 -12.50 -5.65
N GLN A 84 -14.43 -13.49 -5.69
CA GLN A 84 -13.24 -13.50 -6.53
C GLN A 84 -13.56 -13.23 -8.00
N GLY A 85 -13.00 -12.18 -8.57
CA GLY A 85 -13.18 -11.80 -9.97
C GLY A 85 -14.55 -11.20 -10.32
N LYS A 86 -15.41 -10.94 -9.33
CA LYS A 86 -16.73 -10.32 -9.56
C LYS A 86 -16.64 -8.78 -9.51
N ALA A 87 -17.68 -8.13 -10.05
CA ALA A 87 -17.84 -6.69 -9.85
C ALA A 87 -18.18 -6.38 -8.37
N VAL A 88 -17.77 -5.22 -7.87
CA VAL A 88 -18.04 -4.80 -6.49
C VAL A 88 -19.53 -4.78 -6.15
N GLU A 89 -20.38 -4.43 -7.11
CA GLU A 89 -21.84 -4.50 -6.94
C GLU A 89 -22.35 -5.89 -6.50
N TYR A 90 -21.59 -6.95 -6.79
CA TYR A 90 -21.94 -8.30 -6.36
C TYR A 90 -21.82 -8.46 -4.84
N LEU A 91 -20.88 -7.72 -4.20
CA LEU A 91 -20.76 -7.68 -2.75
C LEU A 91 -22.04 -7.08 -2.11
N GLU A 92 -22.54 -5.97 -2.65
CA GLU A 92 -23.78 -5.33 -2.19
C GLU A 92 -25.01 -6.25 -2.31
N LYS A 93 -25.06 -7.04 -3.39
CA LYS A 93 -26.17 -7.97 -3.69
C LYS A 93 -26.05 -9.32 -2.99
N THR A 94 -25.00 -9.52 -2.17
CA THR A 94 -24.76 -10.80 -1.51
C THR A 94 -25.77 -11.04 -0.39
N ASP A 95 -26.56 -12.13 -0.53
CA ASP A 95 -27.46 -12.62 0.52
C ASP A 95 -26.73 -13.65 1.39
N VAL A 96 -26.50 -13.31 2.66
CA VAL A 96 -25.83 -14.19 3.63
C VAL A 96 -26.60 -15.51 3.88
N ASN A 97 -27.93 -15.50 3.68
CA ASN A 97 -28.74 -16.72 3.80
C ASN A 97 -28.47 -17.70 2.64
N GLN A 98 -28.04 -17.19 1.49
CA GLN A 98 -27.59 -18.04 0.38
C GLN A 98 -26.25 -18.73 0.72
N LEU A 99 -25.33 -18.04 1.41
CA LEU A 99 -24.08 -18.63 1.88
C LEU A 99 -24.35 -19.77 2.88
N GLU A 100 -25.30 -19.55 3.80
CA GLU A 100 -25.71 -20.58 4.75
C GLU A 100 -26.25 -21.83 4.02
N LYS A 101 -27.14 -21.63 3.00
CA LYS A 101 -27.69 -22.75 2.22
C LYS A 101 -26.64 -23.56 1.49
N GLU A 102 -25.59 -22.94 0.98
CA GLU A 102 -24.47 -23.65 0.32
C GLU A 102 -23.65 -24.49 1.29
N LEU A 103 -23.62 -24.11 2.56
CA LEU A 103 -22.92 -24.81 3.62
C LEU A 103 -23.71 -25.97 4.21
N ARG A 104 -24.96 -26.22 3.79
CA ARG A 104 -25.79 -27.34 4.23
C ARG A 104 -25.29 -28.66 3.67
N ASP A 105 -25.39 -29.69 4.46
CA ASP A 105 -25.16 -31.09 4.00
C ASP A 105 -26.34 -31.60 3.18
N ASP A 106 -27.56 -31.23 3.59
CA ASP A 106 -28.81 -31.47 2.85
C ASP A 106 -29.67 -30.19 2.84
N PRO A 107 -30.56 -30.01 1.85
CA PRO A 107 -31.36 -28.77 1.68
C PRO A 107 -32.28 -28.42 2.84
N GLU A 108 -32.73 -29.42 3.58
CA GLU A 108 -33.76 -29.26 4.62
C GLU A 108 -33.16 -28.94 5.99
N THR A 109 -31.91 -29.31 6.21
CA THR A 109 -31.22 -29.12 7.50
C THR A 109 -30.31 -27.89 7.45
N PRO A 110 -30.52 -26.85 8.28
CA PRO A 110 -29.61 -25.72 8.36
C PRO A 110 -28.17 -26.14 8.66
N ALA A 111 -27.20 -25.39 8.09
CA ALA A 111 -25.79 -25.72 8.24
C ALA A 111 -25.28 -25.56 9.69
N PHE A 112 -25.94 -24.73 10.48
CA PHE A 112 -25.66 -24.48 11.90
C PHE A 112 -26.92 -23.95 12.60
N SER A 113 -26.85 -23.74 13.92
CA SER A 113 -27.99 -23.27 14.70
C SER A 113 -28.57 -21.97 14.16
N THR A 114 -29.90 -21.87 14.07
CA THR A 114 -30.62 -20.66 13.64
C THR A 114 -30.52 -19.52 14.67
N THR A 115 -30.06 -19.79 15.88
CA THR A 115 -29.80 -18.79 16.92
C THR A 115 -28.42 -18.16 16.81
N SER A 116 -27.59 -18.61 15.87
CA SER A 116 -26.24 -18.11 15.69
C SER A 116 -26.20 -16.67 15.19
N THR A 117 -25.33 -15.85 15.73
CA THR A 117 -25.21 -14.41 15.42
C THR A 117 -24.30 -14.12 14.23
N GLU A 118 -23.56 -15.13 13.76
CA GLU A 118 -22.52 -14.99 12.75
C GLU A 118 -23.05 -14.49 11.41
N LEU A 119 -24.27 -14.88 11.01
CA LEU A 119 -24.89 -14.35 9.78
C LEU A 119 -25.17 -12.85 9.90
N GLN A 120 -25.66 -12.41 11.05
CA GLN A 120 -25.95 -10.99 11.27
C GLN A 120 -24.65 -10.17 11.31
N SER A 121 -23.62 -10.70 11.92
CA SER A 121 -22.30 -10.07 11.97
C SER A 121 -21.69 -9.98 10.58
N LEU A 122 -21.81 -11.05 9.78
CA LEU A 122 -21.34 -11.03 8.38
C LEU A 122 -22.12 -10.02 7.52
N GLN A 123 -23.45 -9.92 7.68
CA GLN A 123 -24.25 -8.93 6.97
C GLN A 123 -23.83 -7.50 7.31
N LYS A 124 -23.60 -7.20 8.59
CA LYS A 124 -23.10 -5.89 9.03
C LYS A 124 -21.72 -5.59 8.45
N LEU A 125 -20.86 -6.60 8.42
CA LEU A 125 -19.52 -6.46 7.85
C LEU A 125 -19.56 -6.17 6.36
N ILE A 126 -20.39 -6.88 5.59
CA ILE A 126 -20.62 -6.62 4.16
C ILE A 126 -21.06 -5.18 3.95
N GLN A 127 -22.02 -4.68 4.72
CA GLN A 127 -22.49 -3.31 4.61
C GLN A 127 -21.35 -2.30 4.86
N LYS A 128 -20.54 -2.49 5.91
CA LYS A 128 -19.37 -1.62 6.17
C LYS A 128 -18.38 -1.61 5.01
N LEU A 129 -18.14 -2.77 4.39
CA LEU A 129 -17.23 -2.87 3.25
C LEU A 129 -17.78 -2.10 2.04
N VAL A 130 -19.07 -2.26 1.74
CA VAL A 130 -19.75 -1.53 0.66
C VAL A 130 -19.68 -0.02 0.90
N ASP A 131 -20.04 0.43 2.11
CA ASP A 131 -20.07 1.86 2.45
C ASP A 131 -18.70 2.53 2.37
N SER A 132 -17.63 1.78 2.61
CA SER A 132 -16.25 2.29 2.55
C SER A 132 -15.67 2.38 1.13
N TYR A 133 -16.23 1.65 0.17
CA TYR A 133 -15.65 1.53 -1.17
C TYR A 133 -15.52 2.85 -1.94
N PRO A 134 -16.53 3.75 -1.98
CA PRO A 134 -16.43 4.99 -2.76
C PRO A 134 -15.21 5.85 -2.37
N GLU A 135 -14.93 5.97 -1.08
CA GLU A 135 -13.77 6.70 -0.57
C GLU A 135 -12.46 6.01 -0.97
N LYS A 136 -12.37 4.69 -0.74
CA LYS A 136 -11.18 3.89 -1.09
C LYS A 136 -10.89 3.91 -2.58
N LYS A 137 -11.93 3.86 -3.42
CA LYS A 137 -11.83 4.01 -4.88
C LYS A 137 -11.23 5.37 -5.26
N ALA A 138 -11.75 6.45 -4.70
CA ALA A 138 -11.27 7.81 -5.00
C ALA A 138 -9.79 7.97 -4.64
N VAL A 139 -9.37 7.47 -3.48
CA VAL A 139 -7.96 7.48 -3.05
C VAL A 139 -7.07 6.69 -4.01
N ALA A 140 -7.48 5.47 -4.38
CA ALA A 140 -6.70 4.62 -5.28
C ALA A 140 -6.57 5.21 -6.69
N LEU A 141 -7.63 5.84 -7.23
CA LEU A 141 -7.57 6.52 -8.53
C LEU A 141 -6.62 7.73 -8.50
N ALA A 142 -6.67 8.54 -7.44
CA ALA A 142 -5.75 9.66 -7.27
C ALA A 142 -4.28 9.21 -7.15
N ALA A 143 -4.05 8.12 -6.42
CA ALA A 143 -2.71 7.52 -6.31
C ALA A 143 -2.20 7.00 -7.66
N ARG A 144 -3.04 6.32 -8.46
CA ARG A 144 -2.69 5.87 -9.82
C ARG A 144 -2.31 7.05 -10.72
N GLU A 145 -3.14 8.10 -10.75
CA GLU A 145 -2.85 9.28 -11.56
C GLU A 145 -1.50 9.91 -11.19
N THR A 146 -1.19 9.96 -9.90
CA THR A 146 0.09 10.47 -9.40
C THR A 146 1.25 9.57 -9.85
N MET A 147 1.13 8.24 -9.70
CA MET A 147 2.14 7.28 -10.15
C MET A 147 2.39 7.35 -11.65
N GLU A 148 1.34 7.51 -12.47
CA GLU A 148 1.49 7.67 -13.92
C GLU A 148 2.22 8.96 -14.29
N LYS A 149 1.93 10.07 -13.61
CA LYS A 149 2.65 11.34 -13.81
C LYS A 149 4.13 11.22 -13.43
N VAL A 150 4.44 10.60 -12.29
CA VAL A 150 5.81 10.32 -11.85
C VAL A 150 6.53 9.45 -12.88
N LYS A 151 5.90 8.35 -13.29
CA LYS A 151 6.44 7.45 -14.31
C LYS A 151 6.71 8.15 -15.65
N TYR A 152 5.79 8.98 -16.10
CA TYR A 152 5.99 9.79 -17.30
C TYR A 152 7.21 10.69 -17.15
N ARG A 153 7.31 11.47 -16.06
CA ARG A 153 8.41 12.41 -15.80
C ARG A 153 9.77 11.75 -15.63
N THR A 154 9.80 10.54 -15.04
CA THR A 154 11.06 9.87 -14.72
C THR A 154 11.54 8.88 -15.78
N GLN A 155 10.63 8.27 -16.56
CA GLN A 155 10.94 7.16 -17.46
C GLN A 155 10.90 7.52 -18.95
N THR A 156 10.17 8.59 -19.35
CA THR A 156 10.15 9.01 -20.76
C THR A 156 11.17 10.12 -21.04
N VAL A 157 11.67 10.20 -22.28
CA VAL A 157 12.60 11.27 -22.69
C VAL A 157 11.90 12.61 -22.68
N GLU A 158 10.67 12.67 -23.16
CA GLU A 158 9.84 13.88 -23.19
C GLU A 158 9.55 14.36 -21.76
N GLY A 159 9.15 13.47 -20.86
CA GLY A 159 8.87 13.80 -19.47
C GLY A 159 10.10 14.31 -18.72
N ARG A 160 11.27 13.71 -18.94
CA ARG A 160 12.53 14.21 -18.37
C ARG A 160 12.87 15.61 -18.91
N ASN A 161 12.74 15.82 -20.22
CA ASN A 161 13.01 17.12 -20.82
C ASN A 161 12.07 18.22 -20.29
N GLU A 162 10.81 17.90 -19.99
CA GLU A 162 9.86 18.82 -19.36
C GLU A 162 10.26 19.08 -17.90
N ALA A 163 10.57 18.05 -17.14
CA ALA A 163 11.03 18.15 -15.76
C ALA A 163 12.32 18.97 -15.64
N ASP A 164 13.28 18.79 -16.56
CA ASP A 164 14.53 19.56 -16.63
C ASP A 164 14.25 21.05 -16.86
N LYS A 165 13.35 21.40 -17.77
CA LYS A 165 12.97 22.78 -18.04
C LYS A 165 12.27 23.43 -16.85
N GLU A 166 11.31 22.71 -16.23
CA GLU A 166 10.63 23.19 -15.03
C GLU A 166 11.61 23.40 -13.87
N TRP A 167 12.51 22.45 -13.66
CA TRP A 167 13.52 22.52 -12.60
C TRP A 167 14.51 23.66 -12.82
N ALA A 168 14.99 23.84 -14.05
CA ALA A 168 15.91 24.91 -14.42
C ALA A 168 15.28 26.31 -14.29
N ALA A 169 13.97 26.42 -14.45
CA ALA A 169 13.24 27.69 -14.31
C ALA A 169 13.08 28.15 -12.85
N LEU A 170 13.26 27.25 -11.87
CA LEU A 170 13.13 27.55 -10.45
C LEU A 170 14.39 28.23 -9.90
N THR A 171 14.20 29.20 -9.01
CA THR A 171 15.28 29.76 -8.19
C THR A 171 15.77 28.71 -7.18
N LYS A 172 16.96 28.95 -6.62
CA LYS A 172 17.52 28.08 -5.58
C LYS A 172 16.59 27.98 -4.36
N GLU A 173 15.98 29.09 -3.99
CA GLU A 173 15.04 29.18 -2.87
C GLU A 173 13.77 28.36 -3.12
N GLU A 174 13.21 28.42 -4.32
CA GLU A 174 12.02 27.65 -4.71
C GLU A 174 12.31 26.14 -4.75
N ARG A 175 13.50 25.74 -5.22
CA ARG A 175 13.96 24.34 -5.19
C ARG A 175 14.10 23.83 -3.76
N LEU A 176 14.74 24.61 -2.89
CA LEU A 176 14.88 24.27 -1.46
C LEU A 176 13.51 24.15 -0.78
N GLN A 177 12.56 25.03 -1.11
CA GLN A 177 11.21 24.96 -0.54
C GLN A 177 10.51 23.66 -0.96
N ARG A 178 10.54 23.30 -2.24
CA ARG A 178 9.93 22.04 -2.73
C ARG A 178 10.56 20.80 -2.07
N ILE A 179 11.89 20.81 -1.89
CA ILE A 179 12.60 19.75 -1.20
C ILE A 179 12.17 19.68 0.27
N ALA A 180 12.11 20.83 0.96
CA ALA A 180 11.69 20.88 2.36
C ALA A 180 10.25 20.39 2.56
N ASP A 181 9.34 20.79 1.68
CA ASP A 181 7.93 20.34 1.72
C ASP A 181 7.82 18.83 1.50
N CYS A 182 8.54 18.28 0.54
CA CYS A 182 8.59 16.83 0.30
C CYS A 182 9.14 16.08 1.52
N LEU A 183 10.26 16.52 2.09
CA LEU A 183 10.85 15.91 3.28
C LEU A 183 9.90 15.99 4.48
N HIS A 184 9.19 17.08 4.64
CA HIS A 184 8.23 17.25 5.72
C HIS A 184 7.04 16.28 5.59
N LEU A 185 6.49 16.14 4.39
CA LEU A 185 5.28 15.36 4.14
C LEU A 185 5.57 13.83 4.09
N ASN A 186 6.69 13.44 3.47
CA ASN A 186 6.91 12.03 3.11
C ASN A 186 7.99 11.33 3.96
N VAL A 187 8.90 12.07 4.58
CA VAL A 187 10.10 11.49 5.20
C VAL A 187 10.12 11.70 6.71
N ARG A 188 9.87 12.93 7.16
CA ARG A 188 10.14 13.34 8.54
C ARG A 188 9.38 12.54 9.58
N GLN A 189 8.12 12.20 9.30
CA GLN A 189 7.30 11.41 10.23
C GLN A 189 7.85 9.99 10.44
N ALA A 190 8.36 9.37 9.37
CA ALA A 190 8.99 8.04 9.46
C ALA A 190 10.25 8.08 10.32
N LEU A 191 11.12 9.09 10.13
CA LEU A 191 12.33 9.26 10.92
C LEU A 191 12.03 9.54 12.41
N GLN A 192 11.03 10.37 12.68
CA GLN A 192 10.63 10.72 14.06
C GLN A 192 10.03 9.52 14.80
N ASN A 193 9.35 8.61 14.14
CA ASN A 193 8.88 7.36 14.74
C ASN A 193 10.04 6.49 15.24
N ASP A 194 11.21 6.59 14.60
CA ASP A 194 12.45 5.91 15.00
C ASP A 194 13.34 6.75 15.91
N GLY A 195 12.83 7.90 16.40
CA GLY A 195 13.56 8.81 17.31
C GLY A 195 14.62 9.67 16.63
N GLY A 196 14.62 9.73 15.30
CA GLY A 196 15.53 10.55 14.49
C GLY A 196 14.83 11.75 13.84
N ASP A 197 15.62 12.58 13.19
CA ASP A 197 15.15 13.67 12.30
C ASP A 197 16.26 14.02 11.32
N LEU A 198 16.00 14.95 10.40
CA LEU A 198 16.98 15.51 9.49
C LEU A 198 16.75 17.00 9.28
N GLU A 199 17.82 17.71 8.91
CA GLU A 199 17.74 19.09 8.41
C GLU A 199 18.46 19.23 7.07
N ILE A 200 17.99 20.14 6.23
CA ILE A 200 18.69 20.55 5.01
C ILE A 200 19.80 21.53 5.42
N VAL A 201 21.02 21.22 5.08
CA VAL A 201 22.17 22.10 5.37
C VAL A 201 22.32 23.12 4.24
N GLU A 202 22.41 22.64 3.01
CA GLU A 202 22.54 23.47 1.81
C GLU A 202 22.19 22.69 0.55
N MET A 203 21.92 23.40 -0.52
CA MET A 203 21.92 22.89 -1.88
C MET A 203 23.27 23.22 -2.50
N MET A 204 24.09 22.19 -2.78
CA MET A 204 25.47 22.35 -3.27
C MET A 204 25.51 22.81 -4.72
N ASP A 205 24.65 22.24 -5.53
CA ASP A 205 24.40 22.60 -6.94
C ASP A 205 22.93 22.38 -7.29
N ASP A 206 22.59 22.34 -8.56
CA ASP A 206 21.20 22.19 -9.04
C ASP A 206 20.56 20.84 -8.71
N THR A 207 21.34 19.83 -8.28
CA THR A 207 20.88 18.46 -8.09
C THR A 207 21.31 17.82 -6.77
N HIS A 208 22.29 18.39 -6.08
CA HIS A 208 22.86 17.80 -4.85
C HIS A 208 22.43 18.59 -3.62
N VAL A 209 21.78 17.89 -2.70
CA VAL A 209 21.26 18.42 -1.42
C VAL A 209 22.07 17.84 -0.27
N LYS A 210 22.71 18.69 0.52
CA LYS A 210 23.39 18.30 1.73
C LYS A 210 22.41 18.29 2.90
N ILE A 211 22.35 17.17 3.62
CA ILE A 211 21.53 17.01 4.81
C ILE A 211 22.38 16.65 6.03
N ARG A 212 21.86 16.95 7.21
CA ARG A 212 22.41 16.52 8.50
C ARG A 212 21.34 15.69 9.23
N PHE A 213 21.72 14.48 9.63
CA PHE A 213 20.87 13.66 10.48
C PHE A 213 20.90 14.13 11.93
N GLN A 214 19.76 14.00 12.62
CA GLN A 214 19.59 14.38 14.03
C GLN A 214 19.02 13.21 14.85
N GLY A 215 19.20 13.25 16.16
CA GLY A 215 18.68 12.24 17.09
C GLY A 215 19.26 10.86 16.86
N ALA A 216 18.43 9.81 16.88
CA ALA A 216 18.83 8.42 16.73
C ALA A 216 19.44 8.09 15.34
N CYS A 217 19.17 8.92 14.33
CA CYS A 217 19.75 8.77 13.00
C CYS A 217 21.21 9.24 12.93
N ASN A 218 21.68 10.05 13.90
CA ASN A 218 23.06 10.53 13.93
C ASN A 218 24.00 9.42 14.40
N GLY A 219 24.90 8.97 13.52
CA GLY A 219 25.89 7.93 13.83
C GLY A 219 25.42 6.48 13.72
N CYS A 220 24.20 6.23 13.25
CA CYS A 220 23.71 4.88 12.98
C CYS A 220 24.19 4.39 11.60
N SER A 221 24.80 3.21 11.53
CA SER A 221 25.24 2.61 10.26
C SER A 221 24.08 2.33 9.28
N ALA A 222 22.86 2.19 9.79
CA ALA A 222 21.64 2.05 8.98
C ALA A 222 21.23 3.37 8.31
N SER A 223 21.56 4.54 8.89
CA SER A 223 21.24 5.85 8.31
C SER A 223 22.08 6.15 7.07
N THR A 224 23.25 5.52 6.92
CA THR A 224 24.16 5.74 5.77
C THR A 224 23.78 4.95 4.51
N GLY A 225 22.94 3.94 4.59
CA GLY A 225 22.52 3.13 3.43
C GLY A 225 21.03 3.24 3.14
N GLY A 226 20.22 2.49 3.87
CA GLY A 226 18.79 2.38 3.60
C GLY A 226 18.00 3.67 3.77
N THR A 227 18.28 4.43 4.84
CA THR A 227 17.58 5.70 5.10
C THR A 227 17.92 6.77 4.07
N LEU A 228 19.21 6.86 3.68
CA LEU A 228 19.66 7.81 2.65
C LEU A 228 18.99 7.49 1.30
N TYR A 229 19.00 6.21 0.92
CA TYR A 229 18.32 5.75 -0.31
C TYR A 229 16.83 6.08 -0.29
N TYR A 230 16.15 5.81 0.84
CA TYR A 230 14.73 6.16 0.99
C TYR A 230 14.46 7.66 0.83
N ILE A 231 15.30 8.52 1.44
CA ILE A 231 15.15 9.98 1.30
C ILE A 231 15.35 10.40 -0.16
N GLU A 232 16.38 9.87 -0.81
CA GLU A 232 16.69 10.17 -2.21
C GLU A 232 15.58 9.71 -3.16
N ASP A 233 15.03 8.52 -2.92
CA ASP A 233 13.90 7.96 -3.66
C ASP A 233 12.65 8.85 -3.54
N GLN A 234 12.31 9.28 -2.31
CA GLN A 234 11.20 10.20 -2.09
C GLN A 234 11.37 11.54 -2.80
N LEU A 235 12.59 12.09 -2.81
CA LEU A 235 12.88 13.34 -3.52
C LEU A 235 12.84 13.17 -5.04
N ARG A 236 13.35 12.06 -5.57
CA ARG A 236 13.30 11.75 -7.01
C ARG A 236 11.89 11.58 -7.53
N ASP A 237 11.06 10.91 -6.77
CA ASP A 237 9.67 10.63 -7.17
C ASP A 237 8.77 11.86 -7.06
N ASN A 238 8.97 12.70 -6.05
CA ASN A 238 8.01 13.76 -5.72
C ASN A 238 8.49 15.18 -6.08
N VAL A 239 9.78 15.39 -6.32
CA VAL A 239 10.34 16.72 -6.61
C VAL A 239 11.03 16.76 -7.96
N TYR A 240 12.16 16.08 -8.12
CA TYR A 240 12.92 16.07 -9.37
C TYR A 240 13.78 14.81 -9.47
N TYR A 241 13.63 14.07 -10.56
CA TYR A 241 14.16 12.72 -10.77
C TYR A 241 15.69 12.59 -10.66
N ASN A 242 16.44 13.70 -10.81
CA ASN A 242 17.90 13.72 -10.78
C ASN A 242 18.47 14.26 -9.45
N LEU A 243 17.67 14.35 -8.39
CA LEU A 243 18.16 14.75 -7.08
C LEU A 243 19.00 13.66 -6.42
N SER A 244 20.09 14.08 -5.77
CA SER A 244 20.93 13.26 -4.93
C SER A 244 21.12 13.89 -3.57
N VAL A 245 21.23 13.05 -2.53
CA VAL A 245 21.33 13.46 -1.14
C VAL A 245 22.70 13.11 -0.57
N ILE A 246 23.37 14.09 0.02
CA ILE A 246 24.71 13.95 0.58
C ILE A 246 24.65 14.21 2.09
N PRO A 247 25.03 13.23 2.94
CA PRO A 247 25.11 13.46 4.37
C PRO A 247 26.31 14.34 4.72
N GLU A 248 26.15 15.25 5.70
CA GLU A 248 27.22 16.14 6.13
C GLU A 248 28.35 15.41 6.87
N ASP A 249 28.06 14.26 7.50
CA ASP A 249 28.97 13.57 8.37
C ASP A 249 30.16 12.87 7.67
N ALA A 250 31.18 12.59 8.45
CA ALA A 250 32.56 12.20 8.18
C ALA A 250 32.85 11.10 7.13
N PHE A 251 31.83 10.48 6.53
CA PHE A 251 32.00 9.67 5.33
C PHE A 251 32.09 10.52 4.04
N SER A 252 32.04 11.84 4.20
CA SER A 252 32.18 12.80 3.11
C SER A 252 33.42 12.61 2.25
N ALA A 253 34.56 12.19 2.83
CA ALA A 253 35.76 11.98 2.08
C ALA A 253 35.75 10.76 1.15
N ALA A 254 35.15 9.64 1.58
CA ALA A 254 35.00 8.44 0.76
C ALA A 254 33.87 8.59 -0.27
N TYR A 255 32.80 9.29 0.09
CA TYR A 255 31.66 9.58 -0.76
C TYR A 255 32.04 10.61 -1.84
N ASN A 256 32.74 11.69 -1.50
CA ASN A 256 33.26 12.66 -2.45
C ASN A 256 34.26 12.01 -3.43
N SER A 257 35.12 11.11 -2.95
CA SER A 257 36.03 10.34 -3.82
C SER A 257 35.32 9.45 -4.83
N TYR A 258 34.16 8.86 -4.47
CA TYR A 258 33.37 8.05 -5.38
C TYR A 258 32.67 8.90 -6.46
N TYR A 259 32.06 10.02 -6.08
CA TYR A 259 31.38 10.92 -7.01
C TYR A 259 32.33 11.71 -7.92
N ASP A 260 33.50 12.12 -7.42
CA ASP A 260 34.57 12.72 -8.22
C ASP A 260 35.11 11.74 -9.27
N THR A 261 35.17 10.46 -8.95
CA THR A 261 35.61 9.40 -9.87
C THR A 261 34.55 9.14 -10.96
N VAL A 262 33.26 9.15 -10.61
CA VAL A 262 32.17 8.91 -11.56
C VAL A 262 31.96 10.11 -12.49
N ASN A 263 32.04 11.35 -11.99
CA ASN A 263 31.87 12.56 -12.78
C ASN A 263 33.11 12.90 -13.64
N SER A 264 34.31 12.53 -13.22
CA SER A 264 35.51 12.71 -14.03
C SER A 264 35.62 11.74 -15.21
N SER A 265 34.85 10.62 -15.18
CA SER A 265 34.75 9.67 -16.30
C SER A 265 33.70 10.03 -17.35
N ALA A 266 32.89 11.08 -17.10
CA ALA A 266 31.80 11.53 -17.97
C ALA A 266 32.14 12.73 -18.87
N THR A 267 33.40 13.07 -19.08
CA THR A 267 33.79 14.07 -20.08
C THR A 267 33.61 13.49 -21.49
N PRO A 268 32.74 14.05 -22.32
CA PRO A 268 32.65 13.61 -23.71
C PRO A 268 33.93 14.01 -24.45
N THR A 269 34.66 13.02 -24.93
CA THR A 269 35.71 13.25 -25.93
C THR A 269 35.03 13.78 -27.20
N THR A 270 35.19 15.08 -27.47
CA THR A 270 34.94 15.66 -28.78
C THR A 270 35.89 15.00 -29.78
N PRO A 271 35.41 14.45 -30.89
CA PRO A 271 36.31 14.00 -31.95
C PRO A 271 36.91 15.26 -32.62
N GLU A 272 38.22 15.45 -32.49
CA GLU A 272 38.95 16.34 -33.37
C GLU A 272 38.93 15.78 -34.83
N ASN A 273 38.73 16.67 -35.78
CA ASN A 273 38.72 16.47 -37.25
C ASN A 273 39.87 15.64 -37.82
#